data_2606d5a282efcfa9e755fd5277e07e31
#
_entry.id   2606d5a282efcfa9e755fd5277e07e31
#
_cell.length_a   1.000
_cell.length_b   1.000
_cell.length_c   1.000
_cell.angle_alpha   90.00
_cell.angle_beta   90.00
_cell.angle_gamma   90.00
#
_symmetry.space_group_name_H-M   'P 1'
#
loop_
_entity.id
_entity.type
_entity.pdbx_description
1 polymer ?
#
loop_
_entity_poly.entity_id
_entity_poly.type
_entity_poly.pdbx_seq_one_letter_code
_entity_poly.pdbx_strand_id
1 'polypeptide(L)'
;MKEFKMILLPVDLSESSTKMVPYVQTVAEKFESIIHILFAARVFDYSASMYVPSRTIIRFEKELIDGAEKRLYEFMDEHFSEFSNSKTVVVVGDPSEKIINYIEDQRIDLVIMGTHGRKGMDKIIFGSVAERVVKTAPVPVMVVNPFKVD
;
A
#
# COMPACT_ATOMS: atom_id res chain seq x y z
N MET A 1 -8.99 23.82 11.19
CA MET A 1 -9.27 22.75 10.21
C MET A 1 -8.12 21.77 10.20
N LYS A 2 -8.41 20.50 9.98
CA LYS A 2 -7.36 19.49 9.74
C LYS A 2 -6.89 19.60 8.30
N GLU A 3 -5.58 19.54 8.13
CA GLU A 3 -4.94 19.41 6.81
C GLU A 3 -4.31 18.03 6.68
N PHE A 4 -4.29 17.51 5.49
CA PHE A 4 -3.70 16.21 5.19
C PHE A 4 -2.46 16.42 4.30
N LYS A 5 -1.32 16.67 4.92
CA LYS A 5 -0.07 16.94 4.20
C LYS A 5 0.69 15.67 3.80
N MET A 6 0.46 14.57 4.50
CA MET A 6 1.15 13.28 4.28
C MET A 6 0.10 12.18 4.10
N ILE A 7 -0.11 11.74 2.87
CA ILE A 7 -1.08 10.70 2.54
C ILE A 7 -0.37 9.38 2.30
N LEU A 8 -0.88 8.31 2.88
CA LEU A 8 -0.43 6.95 2.60
C LEU A 8 -1.46 6.22 1.73
N LEU A 9 -1.00 5.71 0.60
CA LEU A 9 -1.74 4.81 -0.28
C LEU A 9 -1.11 3.42 -0.24
N PRO A 10 -1.61 2.51 0.58
CA PRO A 10 -1.23 1.11 0.49
C PRO A 10 -1.80 0.50 -0.80
N VAL A 11 -0.97 -0.20 -1.56
CA VAL A 11 -1.36 -0.84 -2.81
C VAL A 11 -0.97 -2.32 -2.82
N ASP A 12 -1.70 -3.12 -3.55
CA ASP A 12 -1.35 -4.52 -3.84
C ASP A 12 -0.98 -4.72 -5.31
N LEU A 13 -0.92 -3.64 -6.08
CA LEU A 13 -0.60 -3.60 -7.50
C LEU A 13 -1.61 -4.38 -8.38
N SER A 14 -2.81 -4.60 -7.87
CA SER A 14 -3.94 -5.11 -8.64
C SER A 14 -4.76 -3.98 -9.25
N GLU A 15 -5.75 -4.32 -10.05
CA GLU A 15 -6.72 -3.36 -10.59
C GLU A 15 -7.45 -2.58 -9.49
N SER A 16 -7.64 -3.19 -8.33
CA SER A 16 -8.24 -2.51 -7.16
C SER A 16 -7.44 -1.29 -6.72
N SER A 17 -6.11 -1.31 -6.85
CA SER A 17 -5.25 -0.18 -6.49
C SER A 17 -5.52 1.04 -7.38
N THR A 18 -5.81 0.85 -8.66
CA THR A 18 -6.09 1.95 -9.58
C THR A 18 -7.39 2.67 -9.25
N LYS A 19 -8.34 1.98 -8.63
CA LYS A 19 -9.62 2.57 -8.19
C LYS A 19 -9.45 3.61 -7.07
N MET A 20 -8.34 3.56 -6.35
CA MET A 20 -8.02 4.54 -5.30
C MET A 20 -7.47 5.85 -5.85
N VAL A 21 -6.87 5.81 -7.03
CA VAL A 21 -6.13 6.93 -7.62
C VAL A 21 -6.93 8.25 -7.64
N PRO A 22 -8.16 8.31 -8.15
CA PRO A 22 -8.91 9.57 -8.21
C PRO A 22 -9.13 10.22 -6.83
N TYR A 23 -9.34 9.40 -5.80
CA TYR A 23 -9.54 9.89 -4.43
C TYR A 23 -8.26 10.47 -3.84
N VAL A 24 -7.14 9.80 -4.07
CA VAL A 24 -5.82 10.28 -3.63
C VAL A 24 -5.45 11.57 -4.33
N GLN A 25 -5.63 11.64 -5.66
CA GLN A 25 -5.37 12.85 -6.44
C GLN A 25 -6.18 14.04 -5.93
N THR A 26 -7.50 13.84 -5.72
CA THR A 26 -8.38 14.90 -5.22
C THR A 26 -7.93 15.44 -3.88
N VAL A 27 -7.57 14.58 -2.94
CA VAL A 27 -7.12 15.01 -1.62
C VAL A 27 -5.74 15.65 -1.70
N ALA A 28 -4.83 15.04 -2.47
CA ALA A 28 -3.47 15.54 -2.62
C ALA A 28 -3.43 16.93 -3.27
N GLU A 29 -4.24 17.15 -4.31
CA GLU A 29 -4.36 18.46 -4.94
C GLU A 29 -4.91 19.51 -3.99
N LYS A 30 -5.99 19.17 -3.27
CA LYS A 30 -6.65 20.09 -2.36
C LYS A 30 -5.78 20.53 -1.17
N PHE A 31 -4.97 19.64 -0.65
CA PHE A 31 -4.14 19.90 0.53
C PHE A 31 -2.66 20.08 0.22
N GLU A 32 -2.28 20.02 -1.05
CA GLU A 32 -0.86 20.04 -1.48
C GLU A 32 -0.05 18.95 -0.76
N SER A 33 -0.58 17.73 -0.77
CA SER A 33 -0.05 16.63 0.02
C SER A 33 1.13 15.94 -0.66
N ILE A 34 2.00 15.36 0.14
CA ILE A 34 3.00 14.38 -0.30
C ILE A 34 2.33 13.01 -0.26
N ILE A 35 2.40 12.28 -1.38
CA ILE A 35 1.82 10.95 -1.49
C ILE A 35 2.90 9.90 -1.27
N HIS A 36 2.66 9.02 -0.31
CA HIS A 36 3.49 7.84 -0.06
C HIS A 36 2.73 6.61 -0.55
N ILE A 37 3.30 5.90 -1.52
CA ILE A 37 2.73 4.68 -2.08
C ILE A 37 3.50 3.50 -1.53
N LEU A 38 2.83 2.64 -0.78
CA LEU A 38 3.44 1.53 -0.06
C LEU A 38 2.94 0.20 -0.58
N PHE A 39 3.87 -0.67 -0.91
CA PHE A 39 3.62 -2.08 -1.19
C PHE A 39 4.28 -2.95 -0.13
N ALA A 40 3.51 -3.81 0.52
CA ALA A 40 4.01 -4.78 1.48
C ALA A 40 4.15 -6.15 0.81
N ALA A 41 5.39 -6.57 0.60
CA ALA A 41 5.69 -7.89 0.07
C ALA A 41 5.63 -8.93 1.19
N ARG A 42 4.76 -9.92 1.04
CA ARG A 42 4.77 -11.09 1.92
C ARG A 42 5.84 -12.06 1.43
N VAL A 43 6.86 -12.25 2.22
CA VAL A 43 7.85 -13.28 1.97
C VAL A 43 7.44 -14.50 2.76
N PHE A 44 7.28 -15.63 2.06
CA PHE A 44 7.05 -16.90 2.71
C PHE A 44 8.28 -17.28 3.51
N ASP A 45 8.07 -17.73 4.74
CA ASP A 45 9.16 -18.28 5.54
C ASP A 45 9.58 -19.63 4.98
N TYR A 46 10.55 -19.60 4.08
CA TYR A 46 11.15 -20.80 3.52
C TYR A 46 12.12 -21.50 4.49
N SER A 47 12.32 -20.93 5.67
CA SER A 47 13.21 -21.54 6.69
C SER A 47 12.73 -22.91 7.18
N ALA A 48 11.43 -23.19 7.03
CA ALA A 48 10.85 -24.51 7.30
C ALA A 48 11.15 -25.54 6.20
N SER A 49 11.63 -25.13 5.03
CA SER A 49 12.03 -26.00 3.93
C SER A 49 13.50 -26.36 4.05
N MET A 50 13.81 -27.50 4.62
CA MET A 50 15.19 -27.97 4.85
C MET A 50 16.03 -28.18 3.58
N TYR A 51 15.49 -27.97 2.41
CA TYR A 51 16.12 -28.31 1.13
C TYR A 51 16.50 -27.10 0.27
N VAL A 52 16.17 -25.88 0.66
CA VAL A 52 16.49 -24.68 -0.11
C VAL A 52 17.70 -23.97 0.50
N PRO A 53 18.82 -23.83 -0.24
CA PRO A 53 19.98 -23.09 0.25
C PRO A 53 19.62 -21.66 0.63
N SER A 54 20.11 -21.16 1.75
CA SER A 54 19.86 -19.79 2.23
C SER A 54 20.21 -18.71 1.20
N ARG A 55 21.26 -18.93 0.40
CA ARG A 55 21.63 -18.03 -0.71
C ARG A 55 20.54 -17.93 -1.78
N THR A 56 19.87 -19.02 -2.09
CA THR A 56 18.77 -19.07 -3.06
C THR A 56 17.56 -18.30 -2.53
N ILE A 57 17.25 -18.42 -1.26
CA ILE A 57 16.17 -17.68 -0.60
C ILE A 57 16.45 -16.18 -0.62
N ILE A 58 17.64 -15.74 -0.24
CA ILE A 58 18.06 -14.34 -0.23
C ILE A 58 18.00 -13.74 -1.63
N ARG A 59 18.46 -14.48 -2.64
CA ARG A 59 18.43 -14.05 -4.03
C ARG A 59 16.99 -13.91 -4.54
N PHE A 60 16.13 -14.86 -4.23
CA PHE A 60 14.71 -14.84 -4.60
C PHE A 60 13.97 -13.66 -3.95
N GLU A 61 14.22 -13.42 -2.68
CA GLU A 61 13.71 -12.27 -1.94
C GLU A 61 14.11 -10.95 -2.58
N LYS A 62 15.39 -10.80 -2.92
CA LYS A 62 15.91 -9.63 -3.59
C LYS A 62 15.24 -9.40 -4.94
N GLU A 63 15.09 -10.44 -5.75
CA GLU A 63 14.43 -10.37 -7.06
C GLU A 63 12.95 -9.96 -6.93
N LEU A 64 12.25 -10.45 -5.92
CA LEU A 64 10.88 -10.05 -5.62
C LEU A 64 10.78 -8.57 -5.24
N ILE A 65 11.67 -8.10 -4.39
CA ILE A 65 11.70 -6.69 -3.96
C ILE A 65 12.04 -5.78 -5.14
N ASP A 66 13.06 -6.10 -5.92
CA ASP A 66 13.47 -5.34 -7.10
C ASP A 66 12.32 -5.25 -8.13
N GLY A 67 11.62 -6.35 -8.36
CA GLY A 67 10.45 -6.40 -9.22
C GLY A 67 9.28 -5.57 -8.69
N ALA A 68 9.03 -5.62 -7.39
CA ALA A 68 8.00 -4.82 -6.75
C ALA A 68 8.32 -3.33 -6.78
N GLU A 69 9.57 -2.94 -6.54
CA GLU A 69 10.01 -1.54 -6.64
C GLU A 69 9.81 -0.98 -8.05
N LYS A 70 10.15 -1.76 -9.06
CA LYS A 70 9.94 -1.37 -10.46
C LYS A 70 8.46 -1.15 -10.78
N ARG A 71 7.59 -2.10 -10.42
CA ARG A 71 6.16 -2.01 -10.65
C ARG A 71 5.52 -0.84 -9.88
N LEU A 72 5.99 -0.60 -8.67
CA LEU A 72 5.50 0.48 -7.83
C LEU A 72 5.91 1.84 -8.41
N TYR A 73 7.13 1.95 -8.92
CA TYR A 73 7.59 3.15 -9.61
C TYR A 73 6.77 3.41 -10.89
N GLU A 74 6.54 2.38 -11.70
CA GLU A 74 5.70 2.48 -12.90
C GLU A 74 4.28 2.94 -12.55
N PHE A 75 3.70 2.41 -11.48
CA PHE A 75 2.39 2.84 -10.96
C PHE A 75 2.39 4.32 -10.54
N MET A 76 3.41 4.75 -9.83
CA MET A 76 3.58 6.15 -9.44
C MET A 76 3.72 7.05 -10.66
N ASP A 77 4.56 6.68 -11.61
CA ASP A 77 4.80 7.46 -12.82
C ASP A 77 3.54 7.59 -13.69
N GLU A 78 2.78 6.50 -13.81
CA GLU A 78 1.54 6.49 -14.58
C GLU A 78 0.44 7.37 -13.96
N HIS A 79 0.30 7.34 -12.63
CA HIS A 79 -0.85 7.94 -11.96
C HIS A 79 -0.56 9.21 -11.17
N PHE A 80 0.69 9.45 -10.79
CA PHE A 80 1.05 10.53 -9.87
C PHE A 80 2.26 11.37 -10.34
N SER A 81 2.60 11.32 -11.61
CA SER A 81 3.72 12.09 -12.17
C SER A 81 3.62 13.60 -11.97
N GLU A 82 2.40 14.13 -11.87
CA GLU A 82 2.16 15.54 -11.61
C GLU A 82 2.39 15.94 -10.14
N PHE A 83 2.47 14.97 -9.24
CA PHE A 83 2.71 15.18 -7.81
C PHE A 83 4.21 15.00 -7.51
N SER A 84 4.98 16.07 -7.66
CA SER A 84 6.46 16.06 -7.68
C SER A 84 7.15 15.49 -6.44
N ASN A 85 6.45 15.40 -5.31
CA ASN A 85 6.99 14.91 -4.04
C ASN A 85 6.49 13.52 -3.66
N SER A 86 5.86 12.79 -4.58
CA SER A 86 5.40 11.43 -4.32
C SER A 86 6.56 10.47 -4.07
N LYS A 87 6.36 9.52 -3.19
CA LYS A 87 7.37 8.54 -2.78
C LYS A 87 6.81 7.13 -2.91
N THR A 88 7.66 6.20 -3.31
CA THR A 88 7.35 4.79 -3.32
C THR A 88 8.16 4.06 -2.27
N VAL A 89 7.58 3.07 -1.63
CA VAL A 89 8.27 2.24 -0.65
C VAL A 89 7.78 0.80 -0.74
N VAL A 90 8.72 -0.12 -0.78
CA VAL A 90 8.46 -1.56 -0.64
C VAL A 90 8.94 -1.99 0.73
N VAL A 91 8.06 -2.62 1.48
CA VAL A 91 8.36 -3.21 2.78
C VAL A 91 8.10 -4.71 2.74
N VAL A 92 8.80 -5.46 3.59
CA VAL A 92 8.65 -6.91 3.68
C VAL A 92 8.02 -7.27 5.02
N GLY A 93 6.95 -8.02 4.98
CA GLY A 93 6.27 -8.51 6.18
C GLY A 93 4.76 -8.50 6.09
N ASP A 94 4.10 -8.56 7.24
CA ASP A 94 2.64 -8.47 7.32
C ASP A 94 2.15 -7.08 6.91
N PRO A 95 1.27 -6.98 5.89
CA PRO A 95 0.86 -5.68 5.38
C PRO A 95 0.27 -4.75 6.43
N SER A 96 -0.65 -5.22 7.25
CA SER A 96 -1.31 -4.37 8.26
C SER A 96 -0.33 -3.85 9.31
N GLU A 97 0.58 -4.69 9.79
CA GLU A 97 1.63 -4.29 10.72
C GLU A 97 2.57 -3.25 10.09
N LYS A 98 3.01 -3.50 8.87
CA LYS A 98 3.93 -2.59 8.16
C LYS A 98 3.29 -1.25 7.83
N ILE A 99 2.01 -1.24 7.49
CA ILE A 99 1.25 0.00 7.28
C ILE A 99 1.21 0.83 8.57
N ILE A 100 0.84 0.21 9.69
CA ILE A 100 0.75 0.91 11.00
C ILE A 100 2.11 1.48 11.40
N ASN A 101 3.18 0.69 11.31
CA ASN A 101 4.53 1.15 11.62
C ASN A 101 4.94 2.34 10.72
N TYR A 102 4.63 2.27 9.44
CA TYR A 102 4.94 3.33 8.48
C TYR A 102 4.19 4.64 8.78
N ILE A 103 2.94 4.54 9.20
CA ILE A 103 2.13 5.70 9.61
C ILE A 103 2.84 6.48 10.73
N GLU A 104 3.30 5.76 11.75
CA GLU A 104 3.99 6.36 12.90
C GLU A 104 5.37 6.91 12.51
N ASP A 105 6.18 6.13 11.81
CA ASP A 105 7.55 6.48 11.44
C ASP A 105 7.61 7.69 10.49
N GLN A 106 6.68 7.78 9.54
CA GLN A 106 6.64 8.84 8.53
C GLN A 106 5.65 9.97 8.85
N ARG A 107 5.00 9.92 10.00
CA ARG A 107 4.00 10.92 10.43
C ARG A 107 2.90 11.12 9.39
N ILE A 108 2.36 10.04 8.90
CA ILE A 108 1.24 10.07 7.95
C ILE A 108 0.01 10.69 8.61
N ASP A 109 -0.71 11.53 7.88
CA ASP A 109 -1.91 12.23 8.35
C ASP A 109 -3.21 11.54 7.95
N LEU A 110 -3.18 10.82 6.84
CA LEU A 110 -4.35 10.17 6.26
C LEU A 110 -3.93 8.90 5.52
N VAL A 111 -4.68 7.84 5.69
CA VAL A 111 -4.57 6.63 4.86
C VAL A 111 -5.77 6.58 3.91
N ILE A 112 -5.51 6.32 2.63
CA ILE A 112 -6.57 6.04 1.63
C ILE A 112 -6.30 4.65 1.08
N MET A 113 -7.24 3.75 1.23
CA MET A 113 -7.07 2.36 0.81
C MET A 113 -8.38 1.71 0.36
N GLY A 114 -8.27 0.64 -0.41
CA GLY A 114 -9.41 -0.17 -0.77
C GLY A 114 -9.88 -1.05 0.39
N THR A 115 -11.19 -1.32 0.45
CA THR A 115 -11.75 -2.29 1.39
C THR A 115 -11.31 -3.72 1.07
N HIS A 116 -10.93 -3.99 -0.20
CA HIS A 116 -10.50 -5.28 -0.70
C HIS A 116 -9.24 -5.12 -1.55
N GLY A 117 -8.37 -6.13 -1.50
CA GLY A 117 -7.21 -6.22 -2.37
C GLY A 117 -7.39 -7.29 -3.46
N ARG A 118 -6.27 -7.88 -3.86
CA ARG A 118 -6.18 -8.86 -4.96
C ARG A 118 -7.12 -10.07 -4.83
N LYS A 119 -7.43 -10.51 -3.61
CA LYS A 119 -8.31 -11.65 -3.32
C LYS A 119 -9.72 -11.23 -2.91
N GLY A 120 -10.13 -10.01 -3.28
CA GLY A 120 -11.43 -9.49 -2.93
C GLY A 120 -12.56 -10.34 -3.46
N MET A 121 -13.47 -10.73 -2.56
CA MET A 121 -14.72 -11.39 -2.89
C MET A 121 -15.86 -10.41 -2.64
N ASP A 122 -16.82 -10.37 -3.56
CA ASP A 122 -17.97 -9.47 -3.55
C ASP A 122 -18.80 -9.55 -2.25
N LYS A 123 -18.74 -10.68 -1.57
CA LYS A 123 -19.51 -10.97 -0.34
C LYS A 123 -18.83 -10.55 0.95
N ILE A 124 -17.57 -10.14 0.90
CA ILE A 124 -16.80 -9.73 2.07
C ILE A 124 -16.85 -8.21 2.16
N ILE A 125 -17.36 -7.68 3.26
CA ILE A 125 -17.48 -6.23 3.48
C ILE A 125 -16.10 -5.57 3.61
N PHE A 126 -15.15 -6.24 4.26
CA PHE A 126 -13.77 -5.78 4.44
C PHE A 126 -12.77 -6.91 4.24
N GLY A 127 -11.68 -6.63 3.52
CA GLY A 127 -10.51 -7.49 3.52
C GLY A 127 -9.78 -7.44 4.87
N SER A 128 -8.98 -8.46 5.17
CA SER A 128 -8.28 -8.59 6.45
C SER A 128 -7.33 -7.42 6.76
N VAL A 129 -6.63 -6.91 5.74
CA VAL A 129 -5.71 -5.78 5.88
C VAL A 129 -6.48 -4.49 6.18
N ALA A 130 -7.52 -4.19 5.39
CA ALA A 130 -8.35 -3.00 5.57
C ALA A 130 -9.03 -3.00 6.95
N GLU A 131 -9.60 -4.13 7.37
CA GLU A 131 -10.24 -4.26 8.68
C GLU A 131 -9.26 -3.95 9.82
N ARG A 132 -8.07 -4.52 9.78
CA ARG A 132 -7.08 -4.31 10.82
C ARG A 132 -6.54 -2.88 10.84
N VAL A 133 -6.29 -2.29 9.68
CA VAL A 133 -5.84 -0.90 9.57
C VAL A 133 -6.91 0.06 10.10
N VAL A 134 -8.16 -0.10 9.71
CA VAL A 134 -9.26 0.73 10.23
C VAL A 134 -9.39 0.65 11.75
N LYS A 135 -9.19 -0.53 12.34
CA LYS A 135 -9.29 -0.72 13.79
C LYS A 135 -8.10 -0.17 14.57
N THR A 136 -6.91 -0.12 13.98
CA THR A 136 -5.67 0.14 14.73
C THR A 136 -4.92 1.39 14.30
N ALA A 137 -5.26 2.01 13.18
CA ALA A 137 -4.57 3.21 12.71
C ALA A 137 -4.76 4.39 13.67
N PRO A 138 -3.68 5.11 14.01
CA PRO A 138 -3.76 6.30 14.86
C PRO A 138 -4.19 7.56 14.10
N VAL A 139 -4.53 7.42 12.82
CA VAL A 139 -4.94 8.52 11.92
C VAL A 139 -6.23 8.15 11.18
N PRO A 140 -6.92 9.12 10.58
CA PRO A 140 -8.08 8.83 9.73
C PRO A 140 -7.75 7.86 8.60
N VAL A 141 -8.67 6.97 8.31
CA VAL A 141 -8.58 6.01 7.21
C VAL A 141 -9.81 6.20 6.32
N MET A 142 -9.55 6.62 5.10
CA MET A 142 -10.57 6.65 4.05
C MET A 142 -10.56 5.30 3.32
N VAL A 143 -11.68 4.60 3.37
CA VAL A 143 -11.80 3.32 2.67
C VAL A 143 -12.74 3.45 1.49
N VAL A 144 -12.37 2.85 0.38
CA VAL A 144 -13.13 2.85 -0.85
C VAL A 144 -13.39 1.40 -1.27
N ASN A 145 -14.63 1.08 -1.57
CA ASN A 145 -14.97 -0.26 -2.08
C ASN A 145 -14.69 -0.30 -3.59
N PRO A 146 -13.65 -1.00 -4.04
CA PRO A 146 -13.23 -1.00 -5.46
C PRO A 146 -14.25 -1.65 -6.39
N PHE A 147 -15.20 -2.43 -5.86
CA PHE A 147 -16.24 -3.10 -6.64
C PHE A 147 -17.48 -2.22 -6.85
N LYS A 148 -17.59 -1.11 -6.15
CA LYS A 148 -18.76 -0.21 -6.17
C LYS A 148 -18.48 1.17 -6.74
N VAL A 149 -17.22 1.50 -6.99
CA VAL A 149 -16.81 2.74 -7.66
C VAL A 149 -16.44 2.47 -9.12
N ASP A 150 -16.63 3.48 -9.95
CA ASP A 150 -16.32 3.42 -11.39
C ASP A 150 -14.81 3.38 -11.70
#